data_6f1f5342d83630cd7112902ca52fa516
#
_entry.id   6f1f5342d83630cd7112902ca52fa516
#
_cell.length_a   1.000
_cell.length_b   1.000
_cell.length_c   1.000
_cell.angle_alpha   90.00
_cell.angle_beta   90.00
_cell.angle_gamma   90.00
#
_symmetry.space_group_name_H-M   'P 1'
#
loop_
_entity.id
_entity.type
_entity.pdbx_description
1 polymer ?
#
loop_
_entity_poly.entity_id
_entity_poly.type
_entity_poly.pdbx_seq_one_letter_code
_entity_poly.pdbx_strand_id
1 'polypeptide(L)'
;MIIICYSDYPIQSGREVAKRFLKLTRLPEYIKGKGNYVYSKTEKGYHNISILEVDDAKVKEAFDAITKIYLNFTDVPGYSYDIRICHKVSEAIKLMQ
;
A
#
# COMPACT_ATOMS: atom_id res chain seq x y z
N MET A 1 7.37 -12.85 2.07
CA MET A 1 7.45 -11.83 0.99
C MET A 1 6.95 -10.50 1.51
N ILE A 2 7.62 -9.42 1.19
CA ILE A 2 7.22 -8.09 1.61
C ILE A 2 6.57 -7.36 0.44
N ILE A 3 5.45 -6.71 0.72
CA ILE A 3 4.77 -5.84 -0.24
C ILE A 3 4.74 -4.44 0.36
N ILE A 4 5.23 -3.47 -0.39
CA ILE A 4 5.20 -2.06 0.01
C ILE A 4 4.26 -1.32 -0.92
N CYS A 5 3.31 -0.62 -0.33
CA CYS A 5 2.32 0.15 -1.06
C CYS A 5 2.56 1.63 -0.81
N TYR A 6 2.58 2.39 -1.90
CA TYR A 6 2.71 3.84 -1.86
C TYR A 6 1.42 4.44 -2.39
N SER A 7 0.97 5.52 -1.79
CA SER A 7 -0.12 6.30 -2.37
C SER A 7 0.13 7.78 -2.14
N ASP A 8 -0.32 8.58 -3.10
CA ASP A 8 -0.15 10.01 -3.09
C ASP A 8 -1.47 10.66 -3.47
N TYR A 9 -1.81 11.76 -2.79
CA TYR A 9 -3.02 12.51 -3.10
C TYR A 9 -2.86 13.96 -2.65
N PRO A 10 -3.53 14.89 -3.35
CA PRO A 10 -3.44 16.32 -3.00
C PRO A 10 -4.11 16.61 -1.65
N ILE A 11 -3.73 17.72 -1.05
CA ILE A 11 -4.25 18.14 0.26
C ILE A 11 -5.77 18.19 0.27
N GLN A 12 -6.37 18.73 -0.77
CA GLN A 12 -7.82 18.88 -0.87
C GLN A 12 -8.56 17.55 -0.94
N SER A 13 -7.90 16.46 -1.28
CA SER A 13 -8.49 15.11 -1.31
C SER A 13 -8.29 14.34 0.00
N GLY A 14 -7.54 14.88 0.93
CA GLY A 14 -7.16 14.18 2.17
C GLY A 14 -8.34 13.71 3.01
N ARG A 15 -9.36 14.54 3.14
CA ARG A 15 -10.56 14.18 3.93
C ARG A 15 -11.35 13.04 3.30
N GLU A 16 -11.48 13.06 1.97
CA GLU A 16 -12.19 12.00 1.26
C GLU A 16 -11.43 10.68 1.34
N VAL A 17 -10.10 10.73 1.22
CA VAL A 17 -9.25 9.53 1.39
C VAL A 17 -9.41 8.97 2.80
N ALA A 18 -9.33 9.82 3.82
CA ALA A 18 -9.50 9.39 5.21
C ALA A 18 -10.86 8.75 5.45
N LYS A 19 -11.92 9.34 4.92
CA LYS A 19 -13.29 8.83 5.03
C LYS A 19 -13.42 7.44 4.42
N ARG A 20 -12.86 7.23 3.23
CA ARG A 20 -12.91 5.94 2.55
C ARG A 20 -12.05 4.90 3.27
N PHE A 21 -10.88 5.32 3.76
CA PHE A 21 -9.99 4.44 4.52
C PHE A 21 -10.70 3.84 5.74
N LEU A 22 -11.47 4.64 6.47
CA LEU A 22 -12.20 4.18 7.65
C LEU A 22 -13.30 3.14 7.32
N LYS A 23 -13.72 3.06 6.07
CA LYS A 23 -14.74 2.13 5.61
C LYS A 23 -14.18 0.85 4.98
N LEU A 24 -12.87 0.74 4.89
CA LEU A 24 -12.25 -0.42 4.28
C LEU A 24 -12.49 -1.68 5.10
N THR A 25 -12.69 -2.80 4.41
CA THR A 25 -12.79 -4.11 5.04
C THR A 25 -11.42 -4.58 5.49
N ARG A 26 -11.39 -5.50 6.44
CA ARG A 26 -10.16 -6.11 6.92
C ARG A 26 -9.43 -6.83 5.81
N LEU A 27 -8.09 -6.77 5.86
CA LEU A 27 -7.25 -7.61 5.02
C LEU A 27 -7.40 -9.07 5.41
N PRO A 28 -7.24 -10.01 4.45
CA PRO A 28 -7.19 -11.43 4.76
C PRO A 28 -6.09 -11.74 5.78
N GLU A 29 -6.26 -12.82 6.53
CA GLU A 29 -5.35 -13.21 7.61
C GLU A 29 -3.92 -13.50 7.14
N TYR A 30 -3.75 -13.89 5.88
CA TYR A 30 -2.43 -14.16 5.33
C TYR A 30 -1.64 -12.89 4.98
N ILE A 31 -2.23 -11.71 5.19
CA ILE A 31 -1.58 -10.41 5.01
C ILE A 31 -1.43 -9.75 6.38
N LYS A 32 -0.19 -9.53 6.79
CA LYS A 32 0.10 -8.89 8.08
C LYS A 32 0.59 -7.47 7.87
N GLY A 33 -0.07 -6.51 8.49
CA GLY A 33 0.39 -5.12 8.49
C GLY A 33 1.61 -4.96 9.38
N LYS A 34 2.68 -4.41 8.82
CA LYS A 34 3.94 -4.14 9.53
C LYS A 34 4.17 -2.67 9.79
N GLY A 35 3.39 -1.81 9.17
CA GLY A 35 3.46 -0.38 9.40
C GLY A 35 2.68 0.37 8.35
N ASN A 36 2.09 1.48 8.77
CA ASN A 36 1.33 2.34 7.88
C ASN A 36 1.64 3.77 8.28
N TYR A 37 2.27 4.50 7.37
CA TYR A 37 2.81 5.83 7.66
C TYR A 37 2.31 6.84 6.65
N VAL A 38 2.11 8.07 7.12
CA VAL A 38 1.74 9.17 6.24
C VAL A 38 2.60 10.37 6.57
N TYR A 39 3.04 11.09 5.54
CA TYR A 39 3.67 12.39 5.72
C TYR A 39 3.12 13.36 4.69
N SER A 40 3.17 14.65 5.00
CA SER A 40 2.72 15.69 4.09
C SER A 40 3.90 16.54 3.63
N LYS A 41 3.88 16.88 2.36
CA LYS A 41 4.79 17.87 1.78
C LYS A 41 3.96 19.10 1.47
N THR A 42 3.92 20.04 2.36
CA THR A 42 3.15 21.30 2.34
C THR A 42 2.30 21.58 1.10
N GLU A 43 2.90 21.78 -0.06
CA GLU A 43 2.16 22.13 -1.29
C GLU A 43 1.85 20.92 -2.18
N LYS A 44 2.48 19.78 -1.91
CA LYS A 44 2.39 18.59 -2.79
C LYS A 44 1.45 17.52 -2.28
N GLY A 45 0.85 17.70 -1.11
CA GLY A 45 -0.13 16.78 -0.57
C GLY A 45 0.46 15.71 0.34
N TYR A 46 -0.23 14.59 0.44
CA TYR A 46 0.09 13.50 1.36
C TYR A 46 0.73 12.33 0.63
N HIS A 47 1.64 11.67 1.33
CA HIS A 47 2.30 10.45 0.85
C HIS A 47 2.13 9.37 1.91
N ASN A 48 1.54 8.25 1.53
CA ASN A 48 1.33 7.12 2.42
C ASN A 48 2.26 5.97 2.04
N ILE A 49 2.77 5.29 3.06
CA ILE A 49 3.58 4.08 2.87
C ILE A 49 2.99 3.01 3.77
N SER A 50 2.61 1.87 3.19
CA SER A 50 2.14 0.71 3.93
C SER A 50 3.09 -0.46 3.69
N ILE A 51 3.54 -1.08 4.76
CA ILE A 51 4.43 -2.24 4.69
C ILE A 51 3.64 -3.47 5.13
N LEU A 52 3.60 -4.47 4.27
CA LEU A 52 2.84 -5.69 4.49
C LEU A 52 3.75 -6.90 4.35
N GLU A 53 3.50 -7.90 5.18
CA GLU A 53 4.18 -9.18 5.08
C GLU A 53 3.18 -10.27 4.68
N VAL A 54 3.55 -11.08 3.71
CA VAL A 54 2.67 -12.07 3.11
C VAL A 54 3.41 -13.39 3.00
N ASP A 55 2.70 -14.49 3.22
CA ASP A 55 3.19 -15.83 2.95
C ASP A 55 3.56 -15.95 1.47
N ASP A 56 4.76 -16.46 1.17
CA ASP A 56 5.27 -16.55 -0.20
C ASP A 56 4.31 -17.30 -1.12
N ALA A 57 3.62 -18.30 -0.60
CA ALA A 57 2.65 -19.07 -1.37
C ALA A 57 1.36 -18.29 -1.70
N LYS A 58 1.14 -17.14 -1.07
CA LYS A 58 -0.07 -16.34 -1.19
C LYS A 58 0.15 -14.99 -1.84
N VAL A 59 1.30 -14.76 -2.45
CA VAL A 59 1.66 -13.44 -3.00
C VAL A 59 0.65 -12.97 -4.05
N LYS A 60 0.22 -13.85 -4.95
CA LYS A 60 -0.73 -13.49 -5.99
C LYS A 60 -2.08 -13.09 -5.40
N GLU A 61 -2.62 -13.89 -4.50
CA GLU A 61 -3.89 -13.61 -3.82
C GLU A 61 -3.81 -12.33 -3.01
N ALA A 62 -2.68 -12.09 -2.35
CA ALA A 62 -2.45 -10.88 -1.59
C ALA A 62 -2.40 -9.65 -2.49
N PHE A 63 -1.68 -9.74 -3.61
CA PHE A 63 -1.61 -8.66 -4.59
C PHE A 63 -3.01 -8.29 -5.10
N ASP A 64 -3.82 -9.29 -5.43
CA ASP A 64 -5.18 -9.06 -5.91
C ASP A 64 -6.06 -8.40 -4.83
N ALA A 65 -5.96 -8.87 -3.59
CA ALA A 65 -6.72 -8.31 -2.47
C ALA A 65 -6.33 -6.85 -2.20
N ILE A 66 -5.04 -6.55 -2.23
CA ILE A 66 -4.52 -5.20 -2.01
C ILE A 66 -4.95 -4.28 -3.16
N THR A 67 -4.86 -4.76 -4.40
CA THR A 67 -5.29 -4.00 -5.57
C THR A 67 -6.76 -3.61 -5.46
N LYS A 68 -7.61 -4.53 -5.03
CA LYS A 68 -9.04 -4.24 -4.83
C LYS A 68 -9.26 -3.11 -3.83
N ILE A 69 -8.44 -3.03 -2.79
CA ILE A 69 -8.52 -1.95 -1.82
C ILE A 69 -8.23 -0.61 -2.50
N TYR A 70 -7.13 -0.52 -3.25
CA TYR A 70 -6.74 0.74 -3.90
C TYR A 70 -7.69 1.15 -5.01
N LEU A 71 -8.37 0.20 -5.64
CA LEU A 71 -9.39 0.53 -6.65
C LEU A 71 -10.56 1.35 -6.07
N ASN A 72 -10.76 1.31 -4.75
CA ASN A 72 -11.76 2.15 -4.09
C ASN A 72 -11.40 3.63 -4.09
N PHE A 73 -10.18 3.98 -4.45
CA PHE A 73 -9.69 5.37 -4.42
C PHE A 73 -9.47 5.96 -5.80
N THR A 74 -9.68 5.21 -6.87
CA THR A 74 -9.27 5.64 -8.22
C THR A 74 -10.05 6.84 -8.74
N ASP A 75 -11.25 7.09 -8.23
CA ASP A 75 -12.06 8.26 -8.59
C ASP A 75 -11.78 9.48 -7.70
N VAL A 76 -10.92 9.36 -6.69
CA VAL A 76 -10.53 10.50 -5.87
C VAL A 76 -9.58 11.39 -6.69
N PRO A 77 -9.90 12.69 -6.81
CA PRO A 77 -9.07 13.59 -7.62
C PRO A 77 -7.61 13.61 -7.18
N GLY A 78 -6.71 13.34 -8.12
CA GLY A 78 -5.26 13.38 -7.88
C GLY A 78 -4.69 12.20 -7.13
N TYR A 79 -5.48 11.18 -6.85
CA TYR A 79 -5.00 9.98 -6.15
C TYR A 79 -4.19 9.10 -7.10
N SER A 80 -3.03 8.66 -6.62
CA SER A 80 -2.20 7.67 -7.32
C SER A 80 -1.68 6.65 -6.31
N TYR A 81 -1.40 5.45 -6.78
CA TYR A 81 -0.86 4.40 -5.93
C TYR A 81 0.12 3.52 -6.68
N ASP A 82 0.96 2.82 -5.93
CA ASP A 82 1.93 1.88 -6.45
C ASP A 82 2.05 0.73 -5.46
N ILE A 83 2.03 -0.50 -5.96
CA ILE A 83 2.14 -1.71 -5.15
C ILE A 83 3.39 -2.46 -5.60
N ARG A 84 4.35 -2.63 -4.69
CA ARG A 84 5.63 -3.25 -5.02
C ARG A 84 5.87 -4.50 -4.19
N ILE A 85 6.16 -5.59 -4.87
CA ILE A 85 6.60 -6.84 -4.25
C ILE A 85 8.11 -6.76 -4.10
N CYS A 86 8.60 -6.90 -2.88
CA CYS A 86 10.00 -6.65 -2.55
C CYS A 86 10.66 -7.88 -1.94
N HIS A 87 11.93 -8.07 -2.26
CA HIS A 87 12.78 -9.00 -1.54
C HIS A 87 13.41 -8.29 -0.34
N LYS A 88 13.66 -9.04 0.74
CA LYS A 88 14.59 -8.57 1.76
C LYS A 88 16.00 -8.48 1.12
N VAL A 89 16.79 -7.53 1.56
CA VAL A 89 18.13 -7.35 1.00
C VAL A 89 18.95 -8.65 1.08
N SER A 90 18.85 -9.37 2.19
CA SER A 90 19.53 -10.64 2.36
C SER A 90 19.15 -11.68 1.30
N GLU A 91 17.87 -11.72 0.92
CA GLU A 91 17.38 -12.61 -0.13
C GLU A 91 17.87 -12.18 -1.51
N ALA A 92 17.86 -10.88 -1.78
CA ALA A 92 18.36 -10.33 -3.04
C ALA A 92 19.84 -10.62 -3.24
N ILE A 93 20.64 -10.52 -2.18
CA ILE A 93 22.06 -10.85 -2.21
C ILE A 93 22.28 -12.32 -2.59
N LYS A 94 21.48 -13.23 -2.03
CA LYS A 94 21.55 -14.65 -2.39
C LYS A 94 21.27 -14.90 -3.86
N LEU A 95 20.33 -14.17 -4.44
CA LEU A 95 20.00 -14.30 -5.86
C LEU A 95 21.12 -13.81 -6.78
N MET A 96 22.02 -12.96 -6.29
CA MET A 96 23.16 -12.43 -7.04
C MET A 96 24.38 -13.36 -7.04
N GLN A 97 24.38 -14.39 -6.20
CA GLN A 97 25.52 -15.31 -6.04
C GLN A 97 25.47 -16.50 -6.99
#